data_db38e723d7016fa460ab5d6a646e60e5
#
_entry.id   db38e723d7016fa460ab5d6a646e60e5
#
_cell.length_a   1.000
_cell.length_b   1.000
_cell.length_c   1.000
_cell.angle_alpha   90.00
_cell.angle_beta   90.00
_cell.angle_gamma   90.00
#
_symmetry.space_group_name_H-M   'P 1'
#
loop_
_entity.id
_entity.type
_entity.pdbx_description
1 polymer ?
#
loop_
_entity_poly.entity_id
_entity_poly.type
_entity_poly.pdbx_seq_one_letter_code
_entity_poly.pdbx_strand_id
1 'polypeptide(L)'
;MSLIISSNFAASYAARQLEINDDNLRNSLHKLSSGKRIVRPNDDAGGMAVQLKLKAAVNRGFAAKNNIQNAISLLQTQDGVLQTATSVIDRIGELKAMTNDSNKNPDDLQNYNEEFLVLRQQLLDLQNEMFNGVSMF
;
A
#
# COMPACT_ATOMS: atom_id res chain seq x y z
N MET A 1 6.98 3.68 -78.05
CA MET A 1 6.43 3.56 -76.70
C MET A 1 5.50 4.77 -76.48
N SER A 2 4.20 4.55 -76.40
CA SER A 2 3.26 5.63 -76.11
C SER A 2 3.42 6.04 -74.65
N LEU A 3 3.90 7.25 -74.42
CA LEU A 3 3.90 7.88 -73.11
C LEU A 3 2.43 8.23 -72.73
N ILE A 4 1.78 7.37 -71.99
CA ILE A 4 0.43 7.61 -71.45
C ILE A 4 0.65 8.47 -70.18
N ILE A 5 0.42 9.77 -70.29
CA ILE A 5 0.62 10.77 -69.20
C ILE A 5 -0.47 10.65 -68.14
N SER A 6 -1.60 10.03 -68.45
CA SER A 6 -2.79 9.90 -67.54
C SER A 6 -2.74 8.76 -66.54
N SER A 7 -1.81 7.80 -66.68
CA SER A 7 -1.66 6.69 -65.71
C SER A 7 -0.22 6.20 -65.68
N ASN A 8 0.59 6.72 -64.74
CA ASN A 8 1.93 6.22 -64.52
C ASN A 8 1.93 5.16 -63.41
N PHE A 9 1.86 3.87 -63.83
CA PHE A 9 1.82 2.75 -62.90
C PHE A 9 3.07 2.70 -61.98
N ALA A 10 4.24 3.07 -62.48
CA ALA A 10 5.47 3.13 -61.67
C ALA A 10 5.40 4.20 -60.60
N ALA A 11 4.86 5.37 -60.91
CA ALA A 11 4.67 6.43 -59.94
C ALA A 11 3.63 6.06 -58.85
N SER A 12 2.50 5.45 -59.27
CA SER A 12 1.50 4.95 -58.31
C SER A 12 2.03 3.85 -57.41
N TYR A 13 2.86 2.95 -57.92
CA TYR A 13 3.53 1.92 -57.16
C TYR A 13 4.55 2.51 -56.14
N ALA A 14 5.34 3.47 -56.61
CA ALA A 14 6.28 4.15 -55.73
C ALA A 14 5.59 4.95 -54.61
N ALA A 15 4.48 5.63 -54.93
CA ALA A 15 3.68 6.33 -53.93
C ALA A 15 3.11 5.39 -52.87
N ARG A 16 2.61 4.21 -53.27
CA ARG A 16 2.09 3.18 -52.35
C ARG A 16 3.20 2.60 -51.44
N GLN A 17 4.39 2.37 -51.99
CA GLN A 17 5.55 1.92 -51.18
C GLN A 17 6.00 2.97 -50.19
N LEU A 18 5.95 4.23 -50.55
CA LEU A 18 6.27 5.35 -49.65
C LEU A 18 5.27 5.41 -48.50
N GLU A 19 3.97 5.27 -48.76
CA GLU A 19 2.91 5.25 -47.76
C GLU A 19 3.11 4.08 -46.75
N ILE A 20 3.37 2.86 -47.25
CA ILE A 20 3.65 1.69 -46.43
C ILE A 20 4.89 1.90 -45.55
N ASN A 21 5.94 2.50 -46.10
CA ASN A 21 7.16 2.76 -45.34
C ASN A 21 6.95 3.85 -44.27
N ASP A 22 6.15 4.90 -44.56
CA ASP A 22 5.80 5.93 -43.56
C ASP A 22 5.00 5.33 -42.41
N ASP A 23 4.02 4.50 -42.70
CA ASP A 23 3.24 3.79 -41.67
C ASP A 23 4.11 2.87 -40.81
N ASN A 24 5.02 2.12 -41.41
CA ASN A 24 6.00 1.27 -40.67
C ASN A 24 6.92 2.12 -39.78
N LEU A 25 7.40 3.24 -40.31
CA LEU A 25 8.24 4.18 -39.56
C LEU A 25 7.49 4.76 -38.37
N ARG A 26 6.26 5.24 -38.57
CA ARG A 26 5.40 5.76 -37.50
C ARG A 26 5.15 4.69 -36.43
N ASN A 27 4.81 3.49 -36.81
CA ASN A 27 4.60 2.38 -35.85
C ASN A 27 5.87 2.06 -35.05
N SER A 28 7.04 2.06 -35.73
CA SER A 28 8.33 1.84 -35.06
C SER A 28 8.67 2.96 -34.07
N LEU A 29 8.43 4.23 -34.46
CA LEU A 29 8.60 5.38 -33.58
C LEU A 29 7.67 5.31 -32.37
N HIS A 30 6.41 4.91 -32.54
CA HIS A 30 5.49 4.73 -31.42
C HIS A 30 5.98 3.65 -30.44
N LYS A 31 6.47 2.52 -30.93
CA LYS A 31 7.04 1.45 -30.09
C LYS A 31 8.29 1.92 -29.36
N LEU A 32 9.17 2.64 -30.05
CA LEU A 32 10.41 3.17 -29.47
C LEU A 32 10.11 4.23 -28.40
N SER A 33 9.23 5.20 -28.70
CA SER A 33 8.84 6.27 -27.78
C SER A 33 8.11 5.75 -26.53
N SER A 34 7.28 4.72 -26.69
CA SER A 34 6.56 4.12 -25.55
C SER A 34 7.42 3.13 -24.75
N GLY A 35 8.54 2.66 -25.29
CA GLY A 35 9.34 1.58 -24.72
C GLY A 35 8.64 0.23 -24.66
N LYS A 36 7.51 0.07 -25.37
CA LYS A 36 6.67 -1.13 -25.34
C LYS A 36 6.64 -1.83 -26.69
N ARG A 37 6.75 -3.14 -26.70
CA ARG A 37 6.60 -3.97 -27.90
C ARG A 37 5.19 -3.94 -28.46
N ILE A 38 4.19 -3.97 -27.58
CA ILE A 38 2.77 -3.96 -27.91
C ILE A 38 2.19 -2.62 -27.47
N VAL A 39 1.81 -1.79 -28.42
CA VAL A 39 1.25 -0.44 -28.18
C VAL A 39 -0.24 -0.42 -28.53
N ARG A 40 -0.62 -1.12 -29.60
CA ARG A 40 -1.99 -1.15 -30.13
C ARG A 40 -2.52 -2.58 -30.15
N PRO A 41 -3.85 -2.77 -30.05
CA PRO A 41 -4.46 -4.11 -30.17
C PRO A 41 -4.09 -4.85 -31.47
N ASN A 42 -3.87 -4.10 -32.56
CA ASN A 42 -3.48 -4.64 -33.86
C ASN A 42 -2.07 -5.21 -33.90
N ASP A 43 -1.18 -4.83 -32.95
CA ASP A 43 0.18 -5.35 -32.88
C ASP A 43 0.17 -6.83 -32.41
N ASP A 44 -0.63 -7.14 -31.39
CA ASP A 44 -0.80 -8.47 -30.83
C ASP A 44 -1.97 -8.45 -29.83
N ALA A 45 -3.18 -8.80 -30.29
CA ALA A 45 -4.38 -8.79 -29.45
C ALA A 45 -4.30 -9.82 -28.30
N GLY A 46 -3.71 -11.00 -28.56
CA GLY A 46 -3.53 -12.04 -27.56
C GLY A 46 -2.54 -11.63 -26.46
N GLY A 47 -1.38 -11.14 -26.89
CA GLY A 47 -0.36 -10.63 -25.99
C GLY A 47 -0.84 -9.43 -25.17
N MET A 48 -1.63 -8.53 -25.76
CA MET A 48 -2.23 -7.41 -25.05
C MET A 48 -3.21 -7.86 -23.96
N ALA A 49 -4.04 -8.86 -24.23
CA ALA A 49 -4.97 -9.41 -23.24
C ALA A 49 -4.21 -10.03 -22.05
N VAL A 50 -3.13 -10.76 -22.30
CA VAL A 50 -2.27 -11.33 -21.26
C VAL A 50 -1.57 -10.22 -20.47
N GLN A 51 -1.04 -9.19 -21.16
CA GLN A 51 -0.41 -8.04 -20.51
C GLN A 51 -1.36 -7.32 -19.56
N LEU A 52 -2.61 -7.09 -19.97
CA LEU A 52 -3.62 -6.45 -19.11
C LEU A 52 -3.96 -7.31 -17.89
N LYS A 53 -4.11 -8.62 -18.05
CA LYS A 53 -4.34 -9.55 -16.93
C LYS A 53 -3.16 -9.54 -15.94
N LEU A 54 -1.93 -9.61 -16.45
CA LEU A 54 -0.73 -9.58 -15.61
C LEU A 54 -0.60 -8.23 -14.90
N LYS A 55 -0.82 -7.11 -15.59
CA LYS A 55 -0.80 -5.78 -14.99
C LYS A 55 -1.84 -5.65 -13.86
N ALA A 56 -3.05 -6.15 -14.08
CA ALA A 56 -4.09 -6.18 -13.05
C ALA A 56 -3.68 -7.06 -11.85
N ALA A 57 -3.05 -8.22 -12.08
CA ALA A 57 -2.54 -9.07 -11.02
C ALA A 57 -1.43 -8.40 -10.22
N VAL A 58 -0.48 -7.74 -10.89
CA VAL A 58 0.59 -6.96 -10.25
C VAL A 58 0.02 -5.82 -9.41
N ASN A 59 -0.94 -5.06 -9.96
CA ASN A 59 -1.57 -3.97 -9.21
C ASN A 59 -2.30 -4.48 -7.95
N ARG A 60 -3.01 -5.62 -8.04
CA ARG A 60 -3.61 -6.27 -6.86
C ARG A 60 -2.55 -6.72 -5.86
N GLY A 61 -1.42 -7.23 -6.33
CA GLY A 61 -0.29 -7.60 -5.48
C GLY A 61 0.29 -6.40 -4.72
N PHE A 62 0.44 -5.26 -5.38
CA PHE A 62 0.87 -4.02 -4.71
C PHE A 62 -0.15 -3.53 -3.68
N ALA A 63 -1.45 -3.57 -4.00
CA ALA A 63 -2.49 -3.20 -3.05
C ALA A 63 -2.49 -4.14 -1.83
N ALA A 64 -2.38 -5.44 -2.03
CA ALA A 64 -2.26 -6.41 -0.96
C ALA A 64 -1.02 -6.17 -0.08
N LYS A 65 0.14 -5.89 -0.71
CA LYS A 65 1.37 -5.53 0.01
C LYS A 65 1.16 -4.31 0.91
N ASN A 66 0.55 -3.24 0.37
CA ASN A 66 0.29 -2.03 1.15
C ASN A 66 -0.67 -2.31 2.32
N ASN A 67 -1.71 -3.11 2.10
CA ASN A 67 -2.63 -3.51 3.17
C ASN A 67 -1.93 -4.31 4.27
N ILE A 68 -1.02 -5.23 3.90
CA ILE A 68 -0.21 -5.98 4.87
C ILE A 68 0.71 -5.05 5.65
N GLN A 69 1.35 -4.07 5.01
CA GLN A 69 2.19 -3.09 5.69
C GLN A 69 1.40 -2.26 6.70
N ASN A 70 0.19 -1.82 6.34
CA ASN A 70 -0.71 -1.11 7.24
C ASN A 70 -1.14 -2.00 8.43
N ALA A 71 -1.44 -3.27 8.19
CA ALA A 71 -1.77 -4.23 9.23
C ALA A 71 -0.59 -4.47 10.19
N ILE A 72 0.63 -4.56 9.67
CA ILE A 72 1.84 -4.68 10.49
C ILE A 72 2.00 -3.44 11.38
N SER A 73 1.80 -2.24 10.82
CA SER A 73 1.88 -0.99 11.61
C SER A 73 0.84 -0.95 12.73
N LEU A 74 -0.39 -1.39 12.46
CA LEU A 74 -1.43 -1.53 13.48
C LEU A 74 -0.99 -2.50 14.59
N LEU A 75 -0.52 -3.69 14.23
CA LEU A 75 -0.07 -4.70 15.19
C LEU A 75 1.12 -4.21 16.04
N GLN A 76 2.06 -3.49 15.44
CA GLN A 76 3.18 -2.90 16.18
C GLN A 76 2.72 -1.84 17.18
N THR A 77 1.71 -1.03 16.82
CA THR A 77 1.12 -0.07 17.74
C THR A 77 0.38 -0.78 18.88
N GLN A 78 -0.42 -1.81 18.57
CA GLN A 78 -1.08 -2.63 19.57
C GLN A 78 -0.10 -3.28 20.53
N ASP A 79 1.02 -3.81 20.04
CA ASP A 79 2.07 -4.39 20.88
C ASP A 79 2.65 -3.36 21.85
N GLY A 80 2.93 -2.14 21.40
CA GLY A 80 3.39 -1.05 22.24
C GLY A 80 2.38 -0.65 23.33
N VAL A 81 1.10 -0.61 22.99
CA VAL A 81 0.03 -0.34 23.98
C VAL A 81 -0.06 -1.47 25.01
N LEU A 82 0.02 -2.74 24.57
CA LEU A 82 -0.01 -3.89 25.48
C LEU A 82 1.21 -3.92 26.40
N GLN A 83 2.40 -3.55 25.92
CA GLN A 83 3.59 -3.41 26.77
C GLN A 83 3.41 -2.33 27.83
N THR A 84 2.83 -1.19 27.46
CA THR A 84 2.52 -0.12 28.40
C THR A 84 1.48 -0.60 29.43
N ALA A 85 0.42 -1.27 29.00
CA ALA A 85 -0.59 -1.84 29.90
C ALA A 85 0.02 -2.84 30.88
N THR A 86 0.94 -3.69 30.42
CA THR A 86 1.68 -4.64 31.27
C THR A 86 2.46 -3.90 32.36
N SER A 87 3.20 -2.84 32.00
CA SER A 87 3.96 -2.05 32.96
C SER A 87 3.07 -1.39 34.03
N VAL A 88 1.87 -0.92 33.60
CA VAL A 88 0.90 -0.35 34.54
C VAL A 88 0.33 -1.42 35.47
N ILE A 89 0.04 -2.61 34.97
CA ILE A 89 -0.45 -3.73 35.80
C ILE A 89 0.62 -4.20 36.79
N ASP A 90 1.88 -4.28 36.36
CA ASP A 90 3.01 -4.62 37.23
C ASP A 90 3.12 -3.59 38.38
N ARG A 91 3.01 -2.30 38.07
CA ARG A 91 3.02 -1.24 39.10
C ARG A 91 1.85 -1.33 40.06
N ILE A 92 0.65 -1.67 39.58
CA ILE A 92 -0.52 -1.94 40.43
C ILE A 92 -0.23 -3.14 41.36
N GLY A 93 0.43 -4.18 40.85
CA GLY A 93 0.86 -5.34 41.63
C GLY A 93 1.85 -4.97 42.75
N GLU A 94 2.81 -4.10 42.45
CA GLU A 94 3.73 -3.56 43.46
C GLU A 94 3.01 -2.76 44.56
N LEU A 95 2.10 -1.84 44.16
CA LEU A 95 1.29 -1.08 45.11
C LEU A 95 0.49 -1.99 46.04
N LYS A 96 -0.14 -3.04 45.48
CA LYS A 96 -0.84 -4.03 46.28
C LYS A 96 0.07 -4.76 47.27
N ALA A 97 1.29 -5.09 46.87
CA ALA A 97 2.27 -5.69 47.79
C ALA A 97 2.65 -4.74 48.92
N MET A 98 2.85 -3.45 48.59
CA MET A 98 3.19 -2.41 49.57
C MET A 98 2.08 -2.15 50.57
N THR A 99 0.78 -2.26 50.17
CA THR A 99 -0.37 -2.08 51.09
C THR A 99 -0.49 -3.18 52.14
N ASN A 100 0.13 -4.34 51.91
CA ASN A 100 0.13 -5.46 52.84
C ASN A 100 1.23 -5.34 53.91
N ASP A 101 2.08 -4.31 53.88
CA ASP A 101 3.13 -4.11 54.87
C ASP A 101 2.53 -3.51 56.14
N SER A 102 2.72 -4.21 57.25
CA SER A 102 2.22 -3.79 58.60
C SER A 102 2.82 -2.54 59.16
N ASN A 103 3.89 -2.01 58.57
CA ASN A 103 4.58 -0.79 59.00
C ASN A 103 4.05 0.50 58.31
N LYS A 104 3.00 0.40 57.50
CA LYS A 104 2.44 1.55 56.80
C LYS A 104 1.42 2.29 57.64
N ASN A 105 1.51 3.62 57.62
CA ASN A 105 0.55 4.50 58.28
C ASN A 105 -0.67 4.78 57.33
N PRO A 106 -1.79 5.33 57.85
CA PRO A 106 -2.97 5.64 57.03
C PRO A 106 -2.68 6.58 55.87
N ASP A 107 -1.77 7.54 56.02
CA ASP A 107 -1.41 8.52 54.97
C ASP A 107 -0.66 7.86 53.83
N ASP A 108 0.24 6.88 54.13
CA ASP A 108 0.91 6.08 53.13
C ASP A 108 -0.08 5.26 52.31
N LEU A 109 -1.08 4.64 52.96
CA LEU A 109 -2.12 3.88 52.30
C LEU A 109 -3.02 4.75 51.40
N GLN A 110 -3.29 6.00 51.83
CA GLN A 110 -4.01 6.96 51.03
C GLN A 110 -3.21 7.34 49.77
N ASN A 111 -1.93 7.63 49.88
CA ASN A 111 -1.06 7.93 48.73
C ASN A 111 -1.03 6.75 47.74
N TYR A 112 -0.91 5.51 48.23
CA TYR A 112 -0.98 4.31 47.33
C TYR A 112 -2.32 4.18 46.65
N ASN A 113 -3.43 4.51 47.28
CA ASN A 113 -4.75 4.49 46.70
C ASN A 113 -4.91 5.57 45.64
N GLU A 114 -4.37 6.77 45.84
CA GLU A 114 -4.38 7.82 44.82
C GLU A 114 -3.57 7.41 43.59
N GLU A 115 -2.38 6.86 43.76
CA GLU A 115 -1.57 6.34 42.66
C GLU A 115 -2.33 5.21 41.94
N PHE A 116 -2.95 4.30 42.66
CA PHE A 116 -3.77 3.22 42.04
C PHE A 116 -4.92 3.77 41.18
N LEU A 117 -5.62 4.82 41.65
CA LEU A 117 -6.69 5.45 40.87
C LEU A 117 -6.19 6.07 39.57
N VAL A 118 -5.00 6.70 39.59
CA VAL A 118 -4.36 7.25 38.38
C VAL A 118 -3.98 6.14 37.40
N LEU A 119 -3.33 5.07 37.89
CA LEU A 119 -2.95 3.92 37.07
C LEU A 119 -4.17 3.22 36.47
N ARG A 120 -5.25 3.09 37.26
CA ARG A 120 -6.52 2.53 36.77
C ARG A 120 -7.10 3.40 35.65
N GLN A 121 -7.08 4.73 35.79
CA GLN A 121 -7.53 5.63 34.75
C GLN A 121 -6.69 5.48 33.49
N GLN A 122 -5.38 5.38 33.63
CA GLN A 122 -4.47 5.15 32.50
C GLN A 122 -4.80 3.85 31.75
N LEU A 123 -5.16 2.77 32.44
CA LEU A 123 -5.61 1.52 31.79
C LEU A 123 -6.91 1.72 31.01
N LEU A 124 -7.86 2.51 31.54
CA LEU A 124 -9.10 2.82 30.83
C LEU A 124 -8.85 3.67 29.59
N ASP A 125 -7.89 4.59 29.67
CA ASP A 125 -7.51 5.41 28.53
C ASP A 125 -6.84 4.55 27.43
N LEU A 126 -5.94 3.64 27.80
CA LEU A 126 -5.32 2.67 26.88
C LEU A 126 -6.37 1.76 26.19
N GLN A 127 -7.43 1.37 26.90
CA GLN A 127 -8.54 0.58 26.32
C GLN A 127 -9.26 1.35 25.19
N ASN A 128 -9.35 2.67 25.31
CA ASN A 128 -10.03 3.54 24.35
C ASN A 128 -9.11 4.09 23.27
N GLU A 129 -7.84 3.65 23.24
CA GLU A 129 -6.86 4.09 22.24
C GLU A 129 -7.29 3.67 20.83
N MET A 130 -7.08 4.57 19.88
CA MET A 130 -7.47 4.38 18.49
C MET A 130 -6.28 4.50 17.54
N PHE A 131 -6.22 3.64 16.55
CA PHE A 131 -5.29 3.77 15.43
C PHE A 131 -6.05 4.23 14.20
N ASN A 132 -5.76 5.43 13.71
CA ASN A 132 -6.42 6.03 12.54
C ASN A 132 -7.96 6.00 12.61
N GLY A 133 -8.51 6.24 13.80
CA GLY A 133 -9.97 6.25 14.04
C GLY A 133 -10.62 4.86 14.16
N VAL A 134 -9.82 3.80 14.19
CA VAL A 134 -10.27 2.42 14.43
C VAL A 134 -9.86 2.01 15.83
N SER A 135 -10.79 1.44 16.62
CA SER A 135 -10.45 0.89 17.94
C SER A 135 -9.39 -0.18 17.81
N MET A 136 -8.42 -0.17 18.74
CA MET A 136 -7.35 -1.18 18.74
C MET A 136 -7.74 -2.45 19.50
N PHE A 137 -8.76 -2.35 20.35
CA PHE A 137 -9.25 -3.46 21.19
C PHE A 137 -10.78 -3.56 21.14
#